data_57fb83037f501aa803c00ae0da17acc2
#
_entry.id   57fb83037f501aa803c00ae0da17acc2
#
_cell.length_a   1.000
_cell.length_b   1.000
_cell.length_c   1.000
_cell.angle_alpha   90.00
_cell.angle_beta   90.00
_cell.angle_gamma   90.00
#
_symmetry.space_group_name_H-M   'P 1'
#
loop_
_entity.id
_entity.type
_entity.pdbx_description
1 polymer ?
#
loop_
_entity_poly.entity_id
_entity_poly.type
_entity_poly.pdbx_seq_one_letter_code
_entity_poly.pdbx_strand_id
1 'polypeptide(L)'
;LIYMEIINHICQKIFMCGIVCALNINQDSSKLRNHVLEMSKKLRHRGPDWNGIYCDDNVILAHERLAIVDPKSGKQPLFSKDQRYVLAANGEIYNHYELRNLTKDFEYQTNSDCEVIISLYKKYGEKFVDKMNGIFGFVIYDKELNDFLVARDHMGIIPLYIGWDKNNTIFVSSELKALEGKCIKIEVFPPGHYMTGKDLSLIHISEPT
;
A
#
# COMPACT_ATOMS: atom_id res chain seq x y z
N LEU A 1 2.79 24.01 27.44
CA LEU A 1 3.80 23.10 26.84
C LEU A 1 3.19 21.72 26.54
N ILE A 2 2.62 21.02 27.53
CA ILE A 2 2.02 19.68 27.37
C ILE A 2 0.90 19.66 26.32
N TYR A 3 0.07 20.70 26.22
CA TYR A 3 -1.00 20.79 25.24
C TYR A 3 -0.47 20.93 23.80
N MET A 4 0.64 21.64 23.62
CA MET A 4 1.30 21.78 22.31
C MET A 4 2.00 20.49 21.89
N GLU A 5 2.57 19.74 22.86
CA GLU A 5 3.15 18.41 22.58
C GLU A 5 2.07 17.39 22.22
N ILE A 6 0.92 17.41 22.90
CA ILE A 6 -0.23 16.56 22.57
C ILE A 6 -0.80 16.92 21.20
N ILE A 7 -0.97 18.21 20.89
CA ILE A 7 -1.43 18.67 19.56
C ILE A 7 -0.41 18.30 18.49
N ASN A 8 0.89 18.48 18.72
CA ASN A 8 1.93 18.05 17.79
C ASN A 8 1.95 16.52 17.60
N HIS A 9 1.75 15.76 18.68
CA HIS A 9 1.67 14.30 18.61
C HIS A 9 0.41 13.83 17.88
N ILE A 10 -0.73 14.49 18.07
CA ILE A 10 -1.97 14.24 17.34
C ILE A 10 -1.83 14.68 15.88
N CYS A 11 -1.24 15.84 15.60
CA CYS A 11 -0.98 16.32 14.24
C CYS A 11 0.01 15.40 13.50
N GLN A 12 1.06 14.90 14.17
CA GLN A 12 1.98 13.93 13.56
C GLN A 12 1.29 12.59 13.23
N LYS A 13 0.27 12.17 13.99
CA LYS A 13 -0.55 10.99 13.67
C LYS A 13 -1.53 11.21 12.50
N ILE A 14 -1.80 12.45 12.10
CA ILE A 14 -2.66 12.77 10.95
C ILE A 14 -1.87 12.70 9.63
N PHE A 15 -0.55 12.88 9.68
CA PHE A 15 0.33 12.73 8.53
C PHE A 15 0.77 11.27 8.40
N MET A 16 0.10 10.52 7.56
CA MET A 16 0.46 9.13 7.22
C MET A 16 0.94 9.12 5.78
N CYS A 17 1.80 8.17 5.44
CA CYS A 17 2.28 7.95 4.08
C CYS A 17 1.18 8.04 3.02
N GLY A 18 1.55 8.16 1.77
CA GLY A 18 0.63 8.13 0.64
C GLY A 18 1.07 7.11 -0.40
N ILE A 19 0.12 6.38 -0.98
CA ILE A 19 0.37 5.47 -2.10
C ILE A 19 -0.43 5.91 -3.32
N VAL A 20 0.17 5.73 -4.51
CA VAL A 20 -0.49 5.75 -5.81
C VAL A 20 0.01 4.57 -6.61
N CYS A 21 -0.90 3.71 -7.04
CA CYS A 21 -0.57 2.53 -7.80
C CYS A 21 -1.38 2.48 -9.10
N ALA A 22 -0.76 2.02 -10.18
CA ALA A 22 -1.44 1.64 -11.42
C ALA A 22 -1.26 0.14 -11.62
N LEU A 23 -2.34 -0.57 -11.87
CA LEU A 23 -2.43 -2.02 -11.90
C LEU A 23 -3.15 -2.47 -13.17
N ASN A 24 -2.88 -3.69 -13.62
CA ASN A 24 -3.48 -4.21 -14.85
C ASN A 24 -3.27 -3.26 -16.04
N ILE A 25 -2.01 -2.88 -16.26
CA ILE A 25 -1.63 -1.88 -17.28
C ILE A 25 -1.76 -2.51 -18.67
N ASN A 26 -2.62 -1.94 -19.52
CA ASN A 26 -2.86 -2.35 -20.90
C ASN A 26 -2.38 -1.28 -21.90
N GLN A 27 -1.35 -0.51 -21.56
CA GLN A 27 -0.80 0.58 -22.36
C GLN A 27 0.70 0.73 -22.09
N ASP A 28 1.36 1.62 -22.81
CA ASP A 28 2.79 1.90 -22.62
C ASP A 28 3.07 2.39 -21.18
N SER A 29 3.68 1.52 -20.37
CA SER A 29 4.00 1.77 -18.97
C SER A 29 4.97 2.94 -18.80
N SER A 30 5.85 3.20 -19.76
CA SER A 30 6.84 4.28 -19.71
C SER A 30 6.18 5.67 -19.72
N LYS A 31 5.12 5.82 -20.49
CA LYS A 31 4.30 7.05 -20.50
C LYS A 31 3.45 7.16 -19.25
N LEU A 32 2.87 6.05 -18.81
CA LEU A 32 2.03 6.00 -17.62
C LEU A 32 2.82 6.32 -16.35
N ARG A 33 4.09 5.92 -16.29
CA ARG A 33 4.99 6.21 -15.16
C ARG A 33 5.04 7.69 -14.83
N ASN A 34 5.16 8.57 -15.82
CA ASN A 34 5.18 10.00 -15.60
C ASN A 34 3.85 10.51 -15.01
N HIS A 35 2.73 9.97 -15.47
CA HIS A 35 1.42 10.30 -14.92
C HIS A 35 1.29 9.86 -13.45
N VAL A 36 1.72 8.63 -13.12
CA VAL A 36 1.70 8.14 -11.74
C VAL A 36 2.59 9.00 -10.84
N LEU A 37 3.75 9.46 -11.31
CA LEU A 37 4.60 10.39 -10.56
C LEU A 37 3.90 11.72 -10.31
N GLU A 38 3.20 12.30 -11.30
CA GLU A 38 2.43 13.53 -11.09
C GLU A 38 1.26 13.33 -10.10
N MET A 39 0.62 12.17 -10.13
CA MET A 39 -0.41 11.80 -9.18
C MET A 39 0.18 11.66 -7.76
N SER A 40 1.34 11.00 -7.62
CA SER A 40 2.06 10.83 -6.35
C SER A 40 2.47 12.18 -5.74
N LYS A 41 2.95 13.13 -6.54
CA LYS A 41 3.28 14.48 -6.07
C LYS A 41 2.12 15.19 -5.35
N LYS A 42 0.86 14.90 -5.74
CA LYS A 42 -0.31 15.45 -5.05
C LYS A 42 -0.45 14.93 -3.62
N LEU A 43 0.23 13.83 -3.27
CA LEU A 43 0.24 13.23 -1.93
C LEU A 43 1.45 13.63 -1.08
N ARG A 44 2.34 14.49 -1.58
CA ARG A 44 3.59 14.83 -0.89
C ARG A 44 3.41 15.46 0.49
N HIS A 45 2.29 16.11 0.74
CA HIS A 45 1.94 16.63 2.07
C HIS A 45 1.73 15.51 3.11
N ARG A 46 1.42 14.26 2.68
CA ARG A 46 1.28 13.09 3.54
C ARG A 46 2.63 12.48 3.92
N GLY A 47 3.57 12.48 2.97
CA GLY A 47 4.88 11.85 3.14
C GLY A 47 5.99 12.69 2.51
N PRO A 48 6.43 13.77 3.19
CA PRO A 48 7.42 14.72 2.61
C PRO A 48 8.85 14.21 2.61
N ASP A 49 9.18 13.14 3.38
CA ASP A 49 10.55 12.76 3.67
C ASP A 49 11.23 11.98 2.56
N TRP A 50 10.45 11.16 1.84
CA TRP A 50 10.97 10.32 0.77
C TRP A 50 9.89 9.95 -0.22
N ASN A 51 10.27 9.80 -1.49
CA ASN A 51 9.42 9.13 -2.47
C ASN A 51 10.15 7.95 -3.10
N GLY A 52 9.41 6.91 -3.46
CA GLY A 52 9.91 5.78 -4.19
C GLY A 52 8.89 5.31 -5.22
N ILE A 53 9.39 4.69 -6.27
CA ILE A 53 8.57 4.13 -7.33
C ILE A 53 9.17 2.81 -7.83
N TYR A 54 8.31 1.83 -7.98
CA TYR A 54 8.55 0.63 -8.77
C TYR A 54 7.72 0.70 -10.04
N CYS A 55 8.26 0.23 -11.14
CA CYS A 55 7.58 0.25 -12.44
C CYS A 55 8.04 -0.94 -13.27
N ASP A 56 7.08 -1.70 -13.79
CA ASP A 56 7.25 -2.66 -14.88
C ASP A 56 6.11 -2.51 -15.90
N ASP A 57 5.94 -3.48 -16.79
CA ASP A 57 4.93 -3.40 -17.86
C ASP A 57 3.49 -3.62 -17.35
N ASN A 58 3.32 -4.20 -16.17
CA ASN A 58 2.01 -4.60 -15.63
C ASN A 58 1.54 -3.71 -14.49
N VAL A 59 2.49 -3.17 -13.69
CA VAL A 59 2.16 -2.36 -12.52
C VAL A 59 3.15 -1.21 -12.31
N ILE A 60 2.66 -0.15 -11.68
CA ILE A 60 3.46 0.94 -11.16
C ILE A 60 3.03 1.18 -9.72
N LEU A 61 3.96 1.11 -8.77
CA LEU A 61 3.72 1.35 -7.35
C LEU A 61 4.54 2.55 -6.91
N ALA A 62 3.88 3.65 -6.56
CA ALA A 62 4.51 4.87 -6.03
C ALA A 62 4.13 5.10 -4.57
N HIS A 63 5.10 5.56 -3.79
CA HIS A 63 4.95 5.79 -2.35
C HIS A 63 5.56 7.13 -1.96
N GLU A 64 4.79 7.96 -1.24
CA GLU A 64 5.25 9.16 -0.53
C GLU A 64 5.36 8.82 0.95
N ARG A 65 6.56 8.91 1.51
CA ARG A 65 6.87 8.40 2.84
C ARG A 65 6.96 9.49 3.88
N LEU A 66 6.30 9.26 5.01
CA LEU A 66 6.59 9.87 6.30
C LEU A 66 7.42 8.86 7.12
N ALA A 67 8.66 9.21 7.46
CA ALA A 67 9.62 8.31 8.08
C ALA A 67 9.45 8.27 9.61
N ILE A 68 8.43 7.55 10.10
CA ILE A 68 8.14 7.39 11.54
C ILE A 68 8.83 6.13 12.07
N VAL A 69 8.58 4.99 11.44
CA VAL A 69 9.17 3.69 11.81
C VAL A 69 10.31 3.39 10.84
N ASP A 70 11.46 2.99 11.37
CA ASP A 70 12.67 2.65 10.63
C ASP A 70 13.10 3.70 9.58
N PRO A 71 13.49 4.94 10.00
CA PRO A 71 13.84 6.01 9.07
C PRO A 71 14.98 5.65 8.12
N LYS A 72 15.86 4.72 8.52
CA LYS A 72 17.08 4.39 7.78
C LYS A 72 16.88 3.33 6.69
N SER A 73 16.10 2.27 6.94
CA SER A 73 16.00 1.13 6.01
C SER A 73 14.60 0.89 5.44
N GLY A 74 13.52 1.36 6.08
CA GLY A 74 12.14 1.15 5.64
C GLY A 74 11.69 1.96 4.42
N LYS A 75 12.57 2.17 3.43
CA LYS A 75 12.20 2.86 2.17
C LYS A 75 11.22 2.03 1.38
N GLN A 76 10.12 2.66 0.95
CA GLN A 76 9.09 1.98 0.15
C GLN A 76 9.13 2.45 -1.32
N PRO A 77 8.69 1.62 -2.29
CA PRO A 77 8.14 0.28 -2.10
C PRO A 77 9.13 -0.70 -1.47
N LEU A 78 8.61 -1.61 -0.60
CA LEU A 78 9.41 -2.68 0.00
C LEU A 78 9.51 -3.87 -0.94
N PHE A 79 10.62 -4.61 -0.84
CA PHE A 79 10.88 -5.79 -1.66
C PHE A 79 11.21 -6.99 -0.78
N SER A 80 10.80 -8.19 -1.20
CA SER A 80 11.39 -9.41 -0.69
C SER A 80 12.85 -9.54 -1.13
N LYS A 81 13.66 -10.33 -0.41
CA LYS A 81 15.09 -10.54 -0.74
C LYS A 81 15.28 -11.08 -2.16
N ASP A 82 14.41 -11.98 -2.59
CA ASP A 82 14.38 -12.56 -3.95
C ASP A 82 13.81 -11.61 -5.01
N GLN A 83 13.42 -10.38 -4.63
CA GLN A 83 12.85 -9.36 -5.50
C GLN A 83 11.53 -9.77 -6.19
N ARG A 84 10.91 -10.86 -5.76
CA ARG A 84 9.65 -11.35 -6.32
C ARG A 84 8.48 -10.49 -5.92
N TYR A 85 8.37 -10.16 -4.63
CA TYR A 85 7.26 -9.38 -4.09
C TYR A 85 7.62 -7.91 -3.95
N VAL A 86 6.69 -7.04 -4.34
CA VAL A 86 6.81 -5.58 -4.22
C VAL A 86 5.60 -5.04 -3.47
N LEU A 87 5.83 -4.25 -2.43
CA LEU A 87 4.79 -3.72 -1.55
C LEU A 87 4.83 -2.20 -1.46
N ALA A 88 3.70 -1.55 -1.71
CA ALA A 88 3.43 -0.17 -1.34
C ALA A 88 2.35 -0.16 -0.26
N ALA A 89 2.69 0.29 0.96
CA ALA A 89 1.79 0.26 2.10
C ALA A 89 1.76 1.62 2.81
N ASN A 90 0.56 2.01 3.22
CA ASN A 90 0.30 3.11 4.13
C ASN A 90 -0.45 2.54 5.33
N GLY A 91 0.15 2.60 6.51
CA GLY A 91 -0.47 2.05 7.72
C GLY A 91 0.53 1.69 8.81
N GLU A 92 0.02 1.01 9.81
CA GLU A 92 0.77 0.49 10.96
C GLU A 92 0.20 -0.87 11.36
N ILE A 93 1.05 -1.90 11.40
CA ILE A 93 0.65 -3.27 11.78
C ILE A 93 1.03 -3.50 13.25
N TYR A 94 0.06 -3.47 14.12
CA TYR A 94 0.27 -3.48 15.59
C TYR A 94 0.84 -4.79 16.10
N ASN A 95 0.39 -5.92 15.55
CA ASN A 95 0.85 -7.25 15.95
C ASN A 95 2.05 -7.77 15.12
N HIS A 96 2.84 -6.89 14.49
CA HIS A 96 3.93 -7.27 13.59
C HIS A 96 5.00 -8.16 14.25
N TYR A 97 5.27 -8.02 15.55
CA TYR A 97 6.21 -8.89 16.26
C TYR A 97 5.73 -10.34 16.32
N GLU A 98 4.44 -10.54 16.59
CA GLU A 98 3.81 -11.87 16.61
C GLU A 98 3.82 -12.48 15.20
N LEU A 99 3.50 -11.67 14.19
CA LEU A 99 3.47 -12.09 12.79
C LEU A 99 4.88 -12.46 12.28
N ARG A 100 5.94 -11.74 12.70
CA ARG A 100 7.33 -12.13 12.45
C ARG A 100 7.66 -13.49 13.05
N ASN A 101 7.13 -13.80 14.23
CA ASN A 101 7.31 -15.12 14.85
C ASN A 101 6.64 -16.26 14.07
N LEU A 102 5.53 -15.98 13.38
CA LEU A 102 4.88 -16.95 12.50
C LEU A 102 5.63 -17.18 11.19
N THR A 103 6.49 -16.25 10.79
CA THR A 103 7.22 -16.26 9.50
C THR A 103 8.74 -16.19 9.71
N LYS A 104 9.27 -16.93 10.70
CA LYS A 104 10.70 -16.92 11.06
C LYS A 104 11.63 -17.38 9.94
N ASP A 105 11.12 -18.14 9.00
CA ASP A 105 11.80 -18.62 7.79
C ASP A 105 11.91 -17.54 6.69
N PHE A 106 11.25 -16.40 6.86
CA PHE A 106 11.36 -15.28 5.93
C PHE A 106 12.55 -14.39 6.29
N GLU A 107 13.36 -14.04 5.29
CA GLU A 107 14.51 -13.14 5.45
C GLU A 107 14.08 -11.68 5.33
N TYR A 108 13.78 -11.06 6.47
CA TYR A 108 13.43 -9.65 6.56
C TYR A 108 14.59 -8.75 6.17
N GLN A 109 14.32 -7.73 5.36
CA GLN A 109 15.31 -6.77 4.88
C GLN A 109 15.30 -5.46 5.69
N THR A 110 14.22 -5.20 6.42
CA THR A 110 14.02 -3.97 7.19
C THR A 110 13.41 -4.27 8.56
N ASN A 111 13.35 -3.24 9.41
CA ASN A 111 12.60 -3.30 10.67
C ASN A 111 11.18 -2.72 10.52
N SER A 112 10.76 -2.38 9.30
CA SER A 112 9.40 -1.90 9.06
C SER A 112 8.37 -2.94 9.47
N ASP A 113 7.36 -2.50 10.21
CA ASP A 113 6.19 -3.30 10.58
C ASP A 113 5.43 -3.79 9.33
N CYS A 114 5.34 -2.96 8.29
CA CYS A 114 4.67 -3.32 7.04
C CYS A 114 5.36 -4.45 6.26
N GLU A 115 6.64 -4.75 6.51
CA GLU A 115 7.31 -5.85 5.78
C GLU A 115 6.71 -7.22 6.10
N VAL A 116 6.00 -7.38 7.23
CA VAL A 116 5.29 -8.62 7.54
C VAL A 116 4.21 -8.97 6.52
N ILE A 117 3.68 -7.99 5.80
CA ILE A 117 2.71 -8.20 4.72
C ILE A 117 3.31 -9.10 3.64
N ILE A 118 4.57 -8.87 3.25
CA ILE A 118 5.27 -9.68 2.26
C ILE A 118 5.45 -11.12 2.76
N SER A 119 5.94 -11.28 4.00
CA SER A 119 6.21 -12.59 4.58
C SER A 119 4.94 -13.42 4.74
N LEU A 120 3.85 -12.79 5.13
CA LEU A 120 2.54 -13.43 5.30
C LEU A 120 1.93 -13.81 3.95
N TYR A 121 1.97 -12.91 2.96
CA TYR A 121 1.47 -13.20 1.62
C TYR A 121 2.21 -14.37 0.99
N LYS A 122 3.55 -14.42 1.09
CA LYS A 122 4.38 -15.54 0.65
C LYS A 122 3.97 -16.86 1.30
N LYS A 123 3.61 -16.86 2.58
CA LYS A 123 3.33 -18.07 3.36
C LYS A 123 1.89 -18.54 3.27
N TYR A 124 0.92 -17.62 3.29
CA TYR A 124 -0.51 -17.92 3.46
C TYR A 124 -1.37 -17.55 2.24
N GLY A 125 -0.78 -16.95 1.20
CA GLY A 125 -1.55 -16.43 0.07
C GLY A 125 -2.50 -15.30 0.53
N GLU A 126 -3.58 -15.09 -0.21
CA GLU A 126 -4.52 -13.98 0.02
C GLU A 126 -5.19 -13.96 1.42
N LYS A 127 -5.39 -15.11 2.03
CA LYS A 127 -6.03 -15.25 3.36
C LYS A 127 -5.19 -14.72 4.53
N PHE A 128 -3.97 -14.24 4.26
CA PHE A 128 -3.13 -13.70 5.33
C PHE A 128 -3.71 -12.44 5.96
N VAL A 129 -4.53 -11.69 5.24
CA VAL A 129 -5.10 -10.41 5.71
C VAL A 129 -5.93 -10.58 6.99
N ASP A 130 -6.56 -11.74 7.20
CA ASP A 130 -7.31 -12.07 8.41
C ASP A 130 -6.44 -12.17 9.69
N LYS A 131 -5.11 -12.25 9.55
CA LYS A 131 -4.16 -12.36 10.67
C LYS A 131 -3.64 -11.02 11.16
N MET A 132 -3.88 -9.97 10.40
CA MET A 132 -3.32 -8.65 10.70
C MET A 132 -4.22 -7.85 11.63
N ASN A 133 -3.61 -7.32 12.70
CA ASN A 133 -4.22 -6.30 13.55
C ASN A 133 -3.49 -4.98 13.31
N GLY A 134 -4.21 -3.97 12.83
CA GLY A 134 -3.62 -2.69 12.49
C GLY A 134 -4.54 -1.80 11.66
N ILE A 135 -4.01 -0.68 11.24
CA ILE A 135 -4.64 0.25 10.31
C ILE A 135 -3.81 0.24 9.02
N PHE A 136 -4.42 -0.05 7.89
CA PHE A 136 -3.68 -0.20 6.64
C PHE A 136 -4.49 0.04 5.37
N GLY A 137 -3.79 0.52 4.37
CA GLY A 137 -4.19 0.45 2.96
C GLY A 137 -2.93 0.15 2.14
N PHE A 138 -2.92 -0.95 1.40
CA PHE A 138 -1.73 -1.38 0.68
C PHE A 138 -2.04 -2.05 -0.66
N VAL A 139 -0.99 -2.12 -1.47
CA VAL A 139 -0.93 -2.94 -2.69
C VAL A 139 0.34 -3.78 -2.61
N ILE A 140 0.19 -5.11 -2.72
CA ILE A 140 1.30 -6.05 -2.92
C ILE A 140 1.20 -6.67 -4.31
N TYR A 141 2.33 -6.81 -4.99
CA TYR A 141 2.46 -7.38 -6.31
C TYR A 141 3.42 -8.57 -6.32
N ASP A 142 2.99 -9.68 -6.90
CA ASP A 142 3.81 -10.88 -7.15
C ASP A 142 4.22 -10.90 -8.63
N LYS A 143 5.50 -10.66 -8.89
CA LYS A 143 6.06 -10.60 -10.24
C LYS A 143 6.04 -11.92 -10.99
N GLU A 144 6.14 -13.06 -10.28
CA GLU A 144 6.12 -14.38 -10.92
C GLU A 144 4.70 -14.78 -11.34
N LEU A 145 3.72 -14.48 -10.50
CA LEU A 145 2.32 -14.77 -10.83
C LEU A 145 1.69 -13.68 -11.70
N ASN A 146 2.35 -12.54 -11.84
CA ASN A 146 1.79 -11.32 -12.44
C ASN A 146 0.42 -10.98 -11.84
N ASP A 147 0.35 -11.02 -10.50
CA ASP A 147 -0.88 -10.81 -9.76
C ASP A 147 -0.65 -9.82 -8.62
N PHE A 148 -1.70 -9.13 -8.21
CA PHE A 148 -1.65 -8.16 -7.14
C PHE A 148 -2.76 -8.40 -6.11
N LEU A 149 -2.55 -7.90 -4.90
CA LEU A 149 -3.59 -7.82 -3.89
C LEU A 149 -3.64 -6.39 -3.34
N VAL A 150 -4.85 -5.82 -3.33
CA VAL A 150 -5.17 -4.54 -2.69
C VAL A 150 -5.99 -4.85 -1.45
N ALA A 151 -5.66 -4.25 -0.30
CA ALA A 151 -6.46 -4.42 0.92
C ALA A 151 -6.56 -3.12 1.72
N ARG A 152 -7.66 -3.02 2.49
CA ARG A 152 -7.93 -1.91 3.42
C ARG A 152 -8.39 -2.45 4.77
N ASP A 153 -7.94 -1.82 5.84
CA ASP A 153 -8.28 -2.18 7.23
C ASP A 153 -9.80 -2.19 7.50
N HIS A 154 -10.20 -2.95 8.52
CA HIS A 154 -11.60 -3.18 8.89
C HIS A 154 -12.37 -1.90 9.16
N MET A 155 -11.75 -0.96 9.85
CA MET A 155 -12.38 0.31 10.24
C MET A 155 -12.30 1.36 9.14
N GLY A 156 -11.46 1.12 8.09
CA GLY A 156 -11.21 2.08 7.03
C GLY A 156 -10.54 3.35 7.53
N ILE A 157 -9.70 3.25 8.56
CA ILE A 157 -8.97 4.39 9.13
C ILE A 157 -8.01 4.95 8.08
N ILE A 158 -7.35 4.05 7.34
CA ILE A 158 -6.55 4.48 6.20
C ILE A 158 -7.47 4.75 5.01
N PRO A 159 -7.48 5.99 4.48
CA PRO A 159 -8.23 6.27 3.27
C PRO A 159 -7.63 5.52 2.08
N LEU A 160 -8.50 4.91 1.28
CA LEU A 160 -8.12 4.23 0.05
C LEU A 160 -9.22 4.38 -0.99
N TYR A 161 -8.84 4.75 -2.21
CA TYR A 161 -9.70 4.95 -3.35
C TYR A 161 -9.23 4.09 -4.51
N ILE A 162 -10.18 3.63 -5.32
CA ILE A 162 -9.94 2.87 -6.54
C ILE A 162 -10.58 3.60 -7.71
N GLY A 163 -9.92 3.60 -8.86
CA GLY A 163 -10.43 4.22 -10.07
C GLY A 163 -9.98 3.50 -11.33
N TRP A 164 -10.66 3.76 -12.44
CA TRP A 164 -10.37 3.16 -13.74
C TRP A 164 -10.21 4.23 -14.80
N ASP A 165 -9.21 4.11 -15.65
CA ASP A 165 -9.09 4.95 -16.84
C ASP A 165 -9.84 4.35 -18.04
N LYS A 166 -9.80 5.04 -19.16
CA LYS A 166 -10.43 4.60 -20.43
C LYS A 166 -9.85 3.29 -21.01
N ASN A 167 -8.67 2.88 -20.55
CA ASN A 167 -7.98 1.66 -20.99
C ASN A 167 -8.19 0.51 -19.99
N ASN A 168 -9.08 0.67 -19.02
CA ASN A 168 -9.32 -0.26 -17.90
C ASN A 168 -8.09 -0.49 -17.01
N THR A 169 -7.11 0.42 -17.03
CA THR A 169 -6.05 0.44 -16.01
C THR A 169 -6.68 0.80 -14.67
N ILE A 170 -6.37 0.02 -13.65
CA ILE A 170 -6.86 0.21 -12.29
C ILE A 170 -5.89 1.11 -11.55
N PHE A 171 -6.38 2.17 -10.95
CA PHE A 171 -5.60 3.05 -10.08
C PHE A 171 -6.06 2.90 -8.64
N VAL A 172 -5.10 2.82 -7.71
CA VAL A 172 -5.34 2.82 -6.27
C VAL A 172 -4.61 4.00 -5.66
N SER A 173 -5.27 4.77 -4.80
CA SER A 173 -4.64 5.92 -4.16
C SER A 173 -5.15 6.16 -2.75
N SER A 174 -4.27 6.70 -1.89
CA SER A 174 -4.63 7.15 -0.55
C SER A 174 -5.58 8.36 -0.54
N GLU A 175 -5.62 9.15 -1.61
CA GLU A 175 -6.52 10.31 -1.69
C GLU A 175 -7.17 10.43 -3.08
N LEU A 176 -8.46 10.78 -3.08
CA LEU A 176 -9.27 10.95 -4.28
C LEU A 176 -8.66 11.95 -5.26
N LYS A 177 -8.12 13.07 -4.78
CA LYS A 177 -7.56 14.14 -5.63
C LYS A 177 -6.42 13.67 -6.53
N ALA A 178 -5.73 12.57 -6.17
CA ALA A 178 -4.69 12.01 -7.04
C ALA A 178 -5.28 11.39 -8.30
N LEU A 179 -6.48 10.81 -8.20
CA LEU A 179 -7.19 10.12 -9.29
C LEU A 179 -7.96 11.08 -10.21
N GLU A 180 -8.30 12.27 -9.71
CA GLU A 180 -9.06 13.25 -10.47
C GLU A 180 -8.36 13.66 -11.77
N GLY A 181 -9.14 13.68 -12.87
CA GLY A 181 -8.68 14.01 -14.21
C GLY A 181 -7.89 12.88 -14.91
N LYS A 182 -7.70 11.73 -14.25
CA LYS A 182 -7.05 10.53 -14.81
C LYS A 182 -8.02 9.36 -14.95
N CYS A 183 -8.90 9.18 -13.99
CA CYS A 183 -9.89 8.12 -13.98
C CYS A 183 -11.24 8.62 -14.49
N ILE A 184 -11.93 7.78 -15.24
CA ILE A 184 -13.31 8.02 -15.71
C ILE A 184 -14.34 7.57 -14.65
N LYS A 185 -13.94 6.69 -13.74
CA LYS A 185 -14.72 6.21 -12.61
C LYS A 185 -13.82 6.17 -11.38
N ILE A 186 -14.29 6.64 -10.25
CA ILE A 186 -13.59 6.61 -8.97
C ILE A 186 -14.57 6.16 -7.89
N GLU A 187 -14.15 5.25 -7.03
CA GLU A 187 -14.92 4.73 -5.90
C GLU A 187 -14.05 4.71 -4.64
N VAL A 188 -14.69 4.75 -3.49
CA VAL A 188 -14.03 4.45 -2.22
C VAL A 188 -13.75 2.94 -2.19
N PHE A 189 -12.50 2.54 -1.94
CA PHE A 189 -12.22 1.14 -1.65
C PHE A 189 -12.83 0.79 -0.28
N PRO A 190 -13.74 -0.18 -0.18
CA PRO A 190 -14.52 -0.40 1.03
C PRO A 190 -13.64 -0.85 2.20
N PRO A 191 -13.94 -0.41 3.43
CA PRO A 191 -13.30 -0.90 4.64
C PRO A 191 -13.46 -2.41 4.80
N GLY A 192 -12.45 -3.08 5.37
CA GLY A 192 -12.51 -4.52 5.64
C GLY A 192 -12.60 -5.40 4.40
N HIS A 193 -12.05 -4.95 3.28
CA HIS A 193 -12.06 -5.74 2.04
C HIS A 193 -10.66 -5.84 1.42
N TYR A 194 -10.50 -6.90 0.64
CA TYR A 194 -9.38 -7.03 -0.28
C TYR A 194 -9.86 -7.42 -1.69
N MET A 195 -9.01 -7.24 -2.67
CA MET A 195 -9.23 -7.57 -4.08
C MET A 195 -7.92 -8.09 -4.67
N THR A 196 -7.98 -9.15 -5.49
CA THR A 196 -6.82 -9.66 -6.25
C THR A 196 -6.93 -9.31 -7.73
N GLY A 197 -5.81 -9.35 -8.44
CA GLY A 197 -5.79 -9.13 -9.89
C GLY A 197 -6.46 -10.27 -10.67
N LYS A 198 -6.44 -11.50 -10.15
CA LYS A 198 -7.13 -12.66 -10.73
C LYS A 198 -8.64 -12.60 -10.59
N ASP A 199 -9.08 -12.15 -9.42
CA ASP A 199 -10.48 -11.95 -9.11
C ASP A 199 -10.68 -10.50 -8.67
N LEU A 200 -11.18 -9.69 -9.58
CA LEU A 200 -11.43 -8.26 -9.35
C LEU A 200 -12.66 -8.00 -8.48
N SER A 201 -13.20 -9.03 -7.82
CA SER A 201 -14.27 -8.89 -6.84
C SER A 201 -13.73 -8.46 -5.47
N LEU A 202 -14.58 -7.77 -4.71
CA LEU A 202 -14.29 -7.35 -3.34
C LEU A 202 -14.62 -8.49 -2.38
N ILE A 203 -13.62 -8.93 -1.62
CA ILE A 203 -13.73 -10.02 -0.66
C ILE A 203 -13.61 -9.44 0.75
N HIS A 204 -14.54 -9.77 1.63
CA HIS A 204 -14.55 -9.31 3.01
C HIS A 204 -13.43 -10.01 3.82
N ILE A 205 -12.68 -9.22 4.58
CA ILE A 205 -11.66 -9.70 5.52
C ILE A 205 -12.37 -10.12 6.81
N SER A 206 -12.11 -11.35 7.30
CA SER A 206 -12.64 -11.78 8.60
C SER A 206 -11.95 -11.00 9.73
N GLU A 207 -12.73 -10.61 10.75
CA GLU A 207 -12.13 -9.94 11.91
C GLU A 207 -11.11 -10.86 12.59
N PRO A 208 -9.93 -10.35 12.96
CA PRO A 208 -8.96 -11.12 13.72
C PRO A 208 -9.55 -11.51 15.08
N THR A 209 -9.56 -12.81 15.37
CA THR A 209 -10.02 -13.38 16.65
C THR A 209 -8.98 -13.23 17.73
#